data_dfd200a8d5d7779b929bab87262c5f5f
#
_entry.id   dfd200a8d5d7779b929bab87262c5f5f
#
_cell.length_a   1.000
_cell.length_b   1.000
_cell.length_c   1.000
_cell.angle_alpha   90.00
_cell.angle_beta   90.00
_cell.angle_gamma   90.00
#
_symmetry.space_group_name_H-M   'P 1'
#
loop_
_entity.id
_entity.type
_entity.pdbx_description
1 polymer ?
#
loop_
_entity_poly.entity_id
_entity_poly.type
_entity_poly.pdbx_seq_one_letter_code
_entity_poly.pdbx_strand_id
1 'polypeptide(L)'
;EDELGITFEPDIDRLVARSDIISLHCPLTPETDKIINADRIAQMKGDAYIINSSRGELIDEDALIHALETGRIAGAGLDVYTHEPAVDSRLFDIPNVVLLPHLGSATFEGREASGERVITNIRVWADGHRPPDQVLEGWQ
;
A
#
# COMPACT_ATOMS: atom_id res chain seq x y z
N GLU A 1 -6.74 21.22 1.43
CA GLU A 1 -5.94 21.49 0.22
C GLU A 1 -5.09 22.75 0.41
N ASP A 2 -5.70 23.90 0.70
CA ASP A 2 -5.03 25.19 0.76
C ASP A 2 -3.93 25.27 1.83
N GLU A 3 -4.14 24.63 2.99
CA GLU A 3 -3.15 24.62 4.09
C GLU A 3 -1.89 23.83 3.77
N LEU A 4 -2.00 22.81 2.93
CA LEU A 4 -0.90 21.91 2.59
C LEU A 4 -0.29 22.20 1.20
N GLY A 5 -0.91 23.12 0.44
CA GLY A 5 -0.47 23.41 -0.93
C GLY A 5 -0.57 22.21 -1.89
N ILE A 6 -1.49 21.28 -1.61
CA ILE A 6 -1.74 20.09 -2.45
C ILE A 6 -2.88 20.34 -3.43
N THR A 7 -2.90 19.58 -4.51
CA THR A 7 -3.98 19.60 -5.50
C THR A 7 -4.72 18.27 -5.47
N PHE A 8 -6.04 18.31 -5.31
CA PHE A 8 -6.87 17.13 -5.46
C PHE A 8 -7.14 16.86 -6.94
N GLU A 9 -6.84 15.65 -7.40
CA GLU A 9 -7.18 15.16 -8.73
C GLU A 9 -8.23 14.04 -8.59
N PRO A 10 -9.49 14.29 -8.94
CA PRO A 10 -10.57 13.30 -8.82
C PRO A 10 -10.47 12.18 -9.86
N ASP A 11 -9.79 12.42 -10.97
CA ASP A 11 -9.59 11.45 -12.04
C ASP A 11 -8.27 10.72 -11.84
N ILE A 12 -8.35 9.45 -11.45
CA ILE A 12 -7.20 8.62 -11.18
C ILE A 12 -6.33 8.40 -12.44
N ASP A 13 -6.91 8.32 -13.62
CA ASP A 13 -6.16 8.09 -14.86
C ASP A 13 -5.33 9.34 -15.20
N ARG A 14 -5.87 10.54 -14.96
CA ARG A 14 -5.11 11.79 -15.06
C ARG A 14 -4.03 11.90 -14.00
N LEU A 15 -4.31 11.48 -12.77
CA LEU A 15 -3.33 11.46 -11.69
C LEU A 15 -2.14 10.58 -12.08
N VAL A 16 -2.42 9.35 -12.49
CA VAL A 16 -1.40 8.36 -12.89
C VAL A 16 -0.54 8.86 -14.06
N ALA A 17 -1.17 9.44 -15.10
CA ALA A 17 -0.46 9.93 -16.29
C ALA A 17 0.47 11.14 -16.02
N ARG A 18 0.23 11.90 -14.94
CA ARG A 18 0.99 13.12 -14.62
C ARG A 18 2.03 12.93 -13.52
N SER A 19 1.92 11.86 -12.73
CA SER A 19 2.76 11.64 -11.56
C SER A 19 4.15 11.13 -11.93
N ASP A 20 5.15 11.63 -11.21
CA ASP A 20 6.52 11.11 -11.24
C ASP A 20 6.68 9.98 -10.21
N ILE A 21 5.96 10.06 -9.11
CA ILE A 21 5.91 9.04 -8.06
C ILE A 21 4.45 8.83 -7.65
N ILE A 22 4.01 7.57 -7.64
CA ILE A 22 2.71 7.16 -7.15
C ILE A 22 2.93 6.38 -5.85
N SER A 23 2.34 6.86 -4.75
CA SER A 23 2.38 6.19 -3.45
C SER A 23 0.98 5.79 -3.02
N LEU A 24 0.79 4.50 -2.71
CA LEU A 24 -0.52 3.95 -2.37
C LEU A 24 -0.72 3.93 -0.85
N HIS A 25 -1.83 4.55 -0.41
CA HIS A 25 -2.20 4.67 1.01
C HIS A 25 -3.69 4.38 1.25
N CYS A 26 -4.43 3.97 0.24
CA CYS A 26 -5.84 3.60 0.37
C CYS A 26 -5.99 2.19 0.98
N PRO A 27 -7.11 1.90 1.66
CA PRO A 27 -7.44 0.54 2.09
C PRO A 27 -7.78 -0.34 0.88
N LEU A 28 -7.65 -1.65 1.03
CA LEU A 28 -8.15 -2.63 0.06
C LEU A 28 -9.66 -2.78 0.23
N THR A 29 -10.39 -2.47 -0.82
CA THR A 29 -11.84 -2.68 -0.96
C THR A 29 -12.13 -3.23 -2.35
N PRO A 30 -13.37 -3.69 -2.64
CA PRO A 30 -13.71 -4.11 -4.00
C PRO A 30 -13.46 -3.05 -5.09
N GLU A 31 -13.55 -1.76 -4.73
CA GLU A 31 -13.34 -0.64 -5.65
C GLU A 31 -11.86 -0.30 -5.84
N THR A 32 -11.01 -0.66 -4.89
CA THR A 32 -9.56 -0.38 -4.92
C THR A 32 -8.73 -1.61 -5.29
N ASP A 33 -9.34 -2.78 -5.39
CA ASP A 33 -8.67 -3.98 -5.91
C ASP A 33 -8.15 -3.71 -7.33
N LYS A 34 -6.85 -3.93 -7.52
CA LYS A 34 -6.13 -3.59 -8.75
C LYS A 34 -6.39 -2.16 -9.24
N ILE A 35 -6.50 -1.21 -8.30
CA ILE A 35 -6.67 0.20 -8.68
C ILE A 35 -5.53 0.68 -9.59
N ILE A 36 -4.35 0.10 -9.46
CA ILE A 36 -3.23 0.23 -10.40
C ILE A 36 -3.16 -1.04 -11.26
N ASN A 37 -3.95 -1.06 -12.32
CA ASN A 37 -4.02 -2.14 -13.29
C ASN A 37 -3.08 -1.91 -14.49
N ALA A 38 -3.06 -2.85 -15.44
CA ALA A 38 -2.22 -2.79 -16.62
C ALA A 38 -2.43 -1.52 -17.46
N ASP A 39 -3.68 -1.09 -17.63
CA ASP A 39 -4.01 0.11 -18.44
C ASP A 39 -3.48 1.38 -17.78
N ARG A 40 -3.54 1.48 -16.45
CA ARG A 40 -2.99 2.61 -15.69
C ARG A 40 -1.48 2.61 -15.71
N ILE A 41 -0.85 1.46 -15.52
CA ILE A 41 0.61 1.32 -15.65
C ILE A 41 1.07 1.75 -17.06
N ALA A 42 0.31 1.40 -18.09
CA ALA A 42 0.61 1.84 -19.46
C ALA A 42 0.47 3.36 -19.69
N GLN A 43 -0.26 4.07 -18.85
CA GLN A 43 -0.41 5.53 -18.91
C GLN A 43 0.65 6.28 -18.09
N MET A 44 1.36 5.62 -17.18
CA MET A 44 2.41 6.25 -16.36
C MET A 44 3.52 6.84 -17.22
N LYS A 45 4.26 7.80 -16.70
CA LYS A 45 5.52 8.26 -17.30
C LYS A 45 6.55 7.14 -17.29
N GLY A 46 7.42 7.11 -18.30
CA GLY A 46 8.49 6.09 -18.40
C GLY A 46 9.56 6.19 -17.30
N ASP A 47 9.68 7.35 -16.68
CA ASP A 47 10.57 7.64 -15.55
C ASP A 47 9.86 7.65 -14.19
N ALA A 48 8.59 7.22 -14.13
CA ALA A 48 7.82 7.18 -12.90
C ALA A 48 8.15 5.96 -12.03
N TYR A 49 7.89 6.13 -10.72
CA TYR A 49 8.03 5.09 -9.70
C TYR A 49 6.68 4.78 -9.04
N ILE A 50 6.49 3.53 -8.63
CA ILE A 50 5.37 3.11 -7.78
C ILE A 50 5.89 2.72 -6.40
N ILE A 51 5.22 3.21 -5.34
CA ILE A 51 5.49 2.84 -3.96
C ILE A 51 4.22 2.24 -3.36
N ASN A 52 4.31 1.01 -2.88
CA ASN A 52 3.20 0.34 -2.21
C ASN A 52 3.61 -0.16 -0.81
N SER A 53 3.10 0.50 0.20
CA SER A 53 3.23 0.11 1.61
C SER A 53 1.86 -0.12 2.27
N SER A 54 0.83 -0.34 1.47
CA SER A 54 -0.56 -0.52 1.93
C SER A 54 -1.03 -1.97 1.83
N ARG A 55 -1.45 -2.42 0.64
CA ARG A 55 -1.83 -3.80 0.35
C ARG A 55 -1.39 -4.20 -1.05
N GLY A 56 -0.90 -5.44 -1.22
CA GLY A 56 -0.38 -5.94 -2.49
C GLY A 56 -1.41 -5.91 -3.59
N GLU A 57 -2.64 -6.30 -3.29
CA GLU A 57 -3.75 -6.41 -4.22
C GLU A 57 -4.21 -5.07 -4.83
N LEU A 58 -3.75 -3.94 -4.31
CA LEU A 58 -4.00 -2.62 -4.92
C LEU A 58 -3.33 -2.48 -6.29
N ILE A 59 -2.35 -3.32 -6.59
CA ILE A 59 -1.65 -3.35 -7.88
C ILE A 59 -1.91 -4.70 -8.56
N ASP A 60 -2.11 -4.68 -9.86
CA ASP A 60 -1.98 -5.90 -10.66
C ASP A 60 -0.50 -6.27 -10.72
N GLU A 61 -0.10 -7.23 -9.88
CA GLU A 61 1.31 -7.61 -9.67
C GLU A 61 1.95 -8.15 -10.96
N ASP A 62 1.22 -8.93 -11.75
CA ASP A 62 1.73 -9.42 -13.05
C ASP A 62 1.98 -8.28 -14.03
N ALA A 63 1.08 -7.31 -14.08
CA ALA A 63 1.24 -6.13 -14.93
C ALA A 63 2.40 -5.24 -14.47
N LEU A 64 2.59 -5.10 -13.15
CA LEU A 64 3.72 -4.36 -12.57
C LEU A 64 5.04 -5.05 -12.92
N ILE A 65 5.15 -6.35 -12.70
CA ILE A 65 6.35 -7.14 -13.01
C ILE A 65 6.71 -6.97 -14.49
N HIS A 66 5.75 -7.15 -15.39
CA HIS A 66 5.97 -6.98 -16.82
C HIS A 66 6.44 -5.57 -17.18
N ALA A 67 5.87 -4.55 -16.57
CA ALA A 67 6.27 -3.15 -16.80
C ALA A 67 7.70 -2.86 -16.32
N LEU A 68 8.12 -3.46 -15.21
CA LEU A 68 9.46 -3.31 -14.66
C LEU A 68 10.49 -4.06 -15.52
N GLU A 69 10.20 -5.30 -15.92
CA GLU A 69 11.07 -6.12 -16.79
C GLU A 69 11.32 -5.48 -18.16
N THR A 70 10.27 -4.83 -18.70
CA THR A 70 10.36 -4.15 -20.02
C THR A 70 10.86 -2.72 -19.93
N GLY A 71 11.11 -2.19 -18.73
CA GLY A 71 11.53 -0.80 -18.53
C GLY A 71 10.43 0.22 -18.88
N ARG A 72 9.15 -0.18 -18.80
CA ARG A 72 8.01 0.72 -19.09
C ARG A 72 7.88 1.80 -18.02
N ILE A 73 8.28 1.51 -16.77
CA ILE A 73 8.42 2.45 -15.66
C ILE A 73 9.82 2.35 -15.06
N ALA A 74 10.24 3.37 -14.33
CA ALA A 74 11.60 3.45 -13.81
C ALA A 74 11.88 2.48 -12.66
N GLY A 75 10.90 2.18 -11.83
CA GLY A 75 11.08 1.25 -10.72
C GLY A 75 9.90 1.19 -9.75
N ALA A 76 10.04 0.35 -8.72
CA ALA A 76 9.05 0.20 -7.66
C ALA A 76 9.70 0.01 -6.28
N GLY A 77 8.99 0.44 -5.22
CA GLY A 77 9.27 0.12 -3.84
C GLY A 77 8.06 -0.60 -3.22
N LEU A 78 8.23 -1.84 -2.79
CA LEU A 78 7.15 -2.69 -2.32
C LEU A 78 7.45 -3.18 -0.90
N ASP A 79 6.54 -2.89 0.04
CA ASP A 79 6.54 -3.45 1.38
C ASP A 79 5.46 -4.54 1.55
N VAL A 80 4.59 -4.69 0.55
CA VAL A 80 3.43 -5.59 0.56
C VAL A 80 3.28 -6.31 -0.79
N TYR A 81 2.70 -7.51 -0.79
CA TYR A 81 2.61 -8.40 -1.95
C TYR A 81 1.22 -9.06 -2.02
N THR A 82 0.81 -9.49 -3.21
CA THR A 82 -0.51 -10.10 -3.42
C THR A 82 -0.67 -11.42 -2.67
N HIS A 83 0.41 -12.20 -2.51
CA HIS A 83 0.37 -13.55 -1.92
C HIS A 83 1.35 -13.71 -0.75
N GLU A 84 1.29 -12.82 0.25
CA GLU A 84 2.15 -12.93 1.42
C GLU A 84 1.92 -14.24 2.19
N PRO A 85 2.97 -14.87 2.71
CA PRO A 85 4.39 -14.49 2.65
C PRO A 85 5.11 -14.96 1.37
N ALA A 86 4.41 -15.53 0.40
CA ALA A 86 4.97 -16.04 -0.86
C ALA A 86 5.11 -14.90 -1.88
N VAL A 87 6.26 -14.23 -1.87
CA VAL A 87 6.58 -13.18 -2.85
C VAL A 87 6.88 -13.81 -4.21
N ASP A 88 6.38 -13.22 -5.29
CA ASP A 88 6.70 -13.67 -6.65
C ASP A 88 8.20 -13.60 -6.91
N SER A 89 8.79 -14.75 -7.29
CA SER A 89 10.24 -14.86 -7.46
C SER A 89 10.81 -13.97 -8.56
N ARG A 90 10.01 -13.59 -9.55
CA ARG A 90 10.41 -12.68 -10.63
C ARG A 90 10.85 -11.31 -10.08
N LEU A 91 10.26 -10.85 -8.98
CA LEU A 91 10.60 -9.57 -8.35
C LEU A 91 12.04 -9.52 -7.84
N PHE A 92 12.62 -10.68 -7.43
CA PHE A 92 13.99 -10.72 -6.91
C PHE A 92 15.07 -10.50 -7.97
N ASP A 93 14.73 -10.74 -9.24
CA ASP A 93 15.65 -10.62 -10.36
C ASP A 93 15.59 -9.23 -11.05
N ILE A 94 14.65 -8.37 -10.64
CA ILE A 94 14.45 -7.04 -11.23
C ILE A 94 15.33 -6.01 -10.50
N PRO A 95 16.32 -5.38 -11.15
CA PRO A 95 17.31 -4.56 -10.47
C PRO A 95 16.80 -3.20 -9.96
N ASN A 96 15.69 -2.72 -10.49
CA ASN A 96 15.08 -1.43 -10.16
C ASN A 96 13.87 -1.56 -9.23
N VAL A 97 13.85 -2.59 -8.39
CA VAL A 97 12.82 -2.81 -7.36
C VAL A 97 13.47 -2.88 -5.98
N VAL A 98 12.86 -2.21 -5.02
CA VAL A 98 13.19 -2.34 -3.60
C VAL A 98 12.07 -3.14 -2.94
N LEU A 99 12.45 -4.25 -2.28
CA LEU A 99 11.53 -5.16 -1.62
C LEU A 99 11.76 -5.13 -0.11
N LEU A 100 10.70 -4.95 0.67
CA LEU A 100 10.70 -5.01 2.13
C LEU A 100 9.70 -6.10 2.59
N PRO A 101 9.93 -6.75 3.73
CA PRO A 101 9.09 -7.84 4.21
C PRO A 101 7.95 -7.37 5.12
N HIS A 102 7.10 -6.46 4.65
CA HIS A 102 5.93 -5.91 5.36
C HIS A 102 6.32 -5.30 6.71
N LEU A 103 7.20 -4.28 6.67
CA LEU A 103 7.80 -3.64 7.85
C LEU A 103 7.04 -2.41 8.36
N GLY A 104 5.95 -2.00 7.76
CA GLY A 104 5.27 -0.73 8.06
C GLY A 104 5.02 -0.44 9.54
N SER A 105 4.68 -1.47 10.33
CA SER A 105 4.50 -1.36 11.79
C SER A 105 5.53 -2.15 12.60
N ALA A 106 6.60 -2.65 12.00
CA ALA A 106 7.52 -3.61 12.59
C ALA A 106 8.71 -2.97 13.33
N THR A 107 8.60 -1.72 13.79
CA THR A 107 9.57 -1.11 14.71
C THR A 107 9.37 -1.63 16.13
N PHE A 108 10.38 -1.51 16.98
CA PHE A 108 10.26 -1.86 18.41
C PHE A 108 9.14 -1.07 19.08
N GLU A 109 9.12 0.24 18.88
CA GLU A 109 8.12 1.16 19.44
C GLU A 109 6.72 0.84 18.93
N GLY A 110 6.57 0.54 17.63
CA GLY A 110 5.29 0.18 17.02
C GLY A 110 4.73 -1.13 17.58
N ARG A 111 5.58 -2.14 17.78
CA ARG A 111 5.19 -3.42 18.37
C ARG A 111 4.84 -3.29 19.86
N GLU A 112 5.60 -2.52 20.62
CA GLU A 112 5.33 -2.23 22.04
C GLU A 112 4.00 -1.48 22.18
N ALA A 113 3.81 -0.40 21.42
CA ALA A 113 2.56 0.35 21.44
C ALA A 113 1.34 -0.50 21.04
N SER A 114 1.49 -1.39 20.06
CA SER A 114 0.43 -2.33 19.67
C SER A 114 0.10 -3.31 20.81
N GLY A 115 1.12 -3.85 21.47
CA GLY A 115 0.95 -4.73 22.63
C GLY A 115 0.25 -4.02 23.81
N GLU A 116 0.63 -2.79 24.12
CA GLU A 116 -0.01 -1.98 25.17
C GLU A 116 -1.49 -1.70 24.85
N ARG A 117 -1.82 -1.42 23.59
CA ARG A 117 -3.20 -1.27 23.14
C ARG A 117 -4.04 -2.52 23.38
N VAL A 118 -3.51 -3.69 23.00
CA VAL A 118 -4.19 -4.97 23.25
C VAL A 118 -4.44 -5.18 24.74
N ILE A 119 -3.43 -4.98 25.59
CA ILE A 119 -3.54 -5.13 27.04
C ILE A 119 -4.57 -4.14 27.61
N THR A 120 -4.57 -2.91 27.17
CA THR A 120 -5.51 -1.87 27.60
C THR A 120 -6.95 -2.26 27.26
N ASN A 121 -7.20 -2.70 26.04
CA ASN A 121 -8.53 -3.14 25.61
C ASN A 121 -9.03 -4.34 26.43
N ILE A 122 -8.17 -5.33 26.68
CA ILE A 122 -8.52 -6.52 27.50
C ILE A 122 -8.85 -6.10 28.94
N ARG A 123 -8.04 -5.24 29.56
CA ARG A 123 -8.28 -4.76 30.94
C ARG A 123 -9.61 -4.02 31.05
N VAL A 124 -9.86 -3.06 30.18
CA VAL A 124 -11.09 -2.26 30.17
C VAL A 124 -12.31 -3.17 29.97
N TRP A 125 -12.21 -4.17 29.08
CA TRP A 125 -13.28 -5.15 28.89
C TRP A 125 -13.48 -6.04 30.11
N ALA A 126 -12.42 -6.53 30.74
CA ALA A 126 -12.49 -7.37 31.95
C ALA A 126 -13.10 -6.63 33.14
N ASP A 127 -12.91 -5.32 33.25
CA ASP A 127 -13.52 -4.45 34.27
C ASP A 127 -14.99 -4.10 33.94
N GLY A 128 -15.58 -4.70 32.90
CA GLY A 128 -16.98 -4.50 32.48
C GLY A 128 -17.23 -3.20 31.72
N HIS A 129 -16.20 -2.55 31.23
CA HIS A 129 -16.29 -1.33 30.44
C HIS A 129 -16.10 -1.59 28.93
N ARG A 130 -16.52 -0.64 28.13
CA ARG A 130 -16.32 -0.69 26.68
C ARG A 130 -14.85 -0.45 26.33
N PRO A 131 -14.20 -1.36 25.56
CA PRO A 131 -12.83 -1.14 25.10
C PRO A 131 -12.68 0.16 24.28
N PRO A 132 -11.59 0.93 24.48
CA PRO A 132 -11.41 2.22 23.78
C PRO A 132 -11.23 2.08 22.28
N ASP A 133 -10.64 0.97 21.81
CA ASP A 133 -10.35 0.75 20.40
C ASP A 133 -11.30 -0.30 19.78
N GLN A 134 -12.54 -0.34 20.23
CA GLN A 134 -13.55 -1.28 19.70
C GLN A 134 -13.88 -0.94 18.25
N VAL A 135 -13.70 -1.93 17.36
CA VAL A 135 -14.20 -1.87 16.00
C VAL A 135 -15.73 -2.03 16.03
N LEU A 136 -16.45 -1.02 15.51
CA LEU A 136 -17.90 -1.05 15.41
C LEU A 136 -18.32 -1.63 14.05
N GLU A 137 -19.47 -2.35 14.02
CA GLU A 137 -20.06 -2.79 12.75
C GLU A 137 -20.29 -1.57 11.82
N GLY A 138 -19.81 -1.69 10.59
CA GLY A 138 -19.89 -0.61 9.59
C GLY A 138 -18.68 0.31 9.54
N TRP A 139 -17.66 0.08 10.33
CA TRP A 139 -16.36 0.72 10.18
C TRP A 139 -15.48 -0.17 9.28
N GLN A 140 -15.61 0.03 7.98
CA GLN A 140 -14.71 -0.49 6.95
C GLN A 140 -13.98 0.65 6.29
#